data_51b52d7dfa6561a8030c5749d7648e84
#
_entry.id   51b52d7dfa6561a8030c5749d7648e84
#
_cell.length_a   1.000
_cell.length_b   1.000
_cell.length_c   1.000
_cell.angle_alpha   90.00
_cell.angle_beta   90.00
_cell.angle_gamma   90.00
#
_symmetry.space_group_name_H-M   'P 1'
#
loop_
_entity.id
_entity.type
_entity.pdbx_description
1 polymer ?
#
loop_
_entity_poly.entity_id
_entity_poly.type
_entity_poly.pdbx_seq_one_letter_code
_entity_poly.pdbx_strand_id
1 'polypeptide(L)'
;SVFSNLIADMEIEFRLAQKDPNGNCTQGITRTNAPSASNSPSNRNAPKSVINWDPYSYLNIWVVNSISSGSGGNTLGFAQFPSTPQSASTYGVVIRADEVGMIGSASSADGRTLTHEVGHCFNLYHTFQGQCGTTCQFSGDLVCDTPPQFDDLNNSCNFSNSCSNDINGGTTSNPNPFTSDVPDQTENYMGYAIGCQALFTPGQKARVYAAFNSY
;
A
#
# COMPACT_ATOMS: atom_id res chain seq x y z
N SER A 1 12.19 -5.47 -17.98
CA SER A 1 11.39 -6.33 -17.10
C SER A 1 10.51 -7.24 -17.94
N VAL A 2 10.33 -8.48 -17.51
CA VAL A 2 9.37 -9.44 -18.12
C VAL A 2 7.93 -8.99 -17.92
N PHE A 3 7.70 -8.05 -17.01
CA PHE A 3 6.40 -7.49 -16.66
C PHE A 3 6.09 -6.16 -17.36
N SER A 4 6.88 -5.73 -18.33
CA SER A 4 6.66 -4.43 -19.02
C SER A 4 5.27 -4.27 -19.64
N ASN A 5 4.65 -5.38 -20.04
CA ASN A 5 3.28 -5.41 -20.59
C ASN A 5 2.19 -5.42 -19.51
N LEU A 6 2.56 -5.51 -18.23
CA LEU A 6 1.67 -5.57 -17.09
C LEU A 6 1.78 -4.30 -16.22
N ILE A 7 2.28 -3.21 -16.77
CA ILE A 7 2.33 -1.92 -16.07
C ILE A 7 1.00 -1.20 -16.29
N ALA A 8 0.32 -0.88 -15.19
CA ALA A 8 -0.93 -0.13 -15.21
C ALA A 8 -0.74 1.29 -14.68
N ASP A 9 -1.30 2.27 -15.40
CA ASP A 9 -1.62 3.57 -14.82
C ASP A 9 -2.90 3.43 -13.99
N MET A 10 -2.83 3.75 -12.71
CA MET A 10 -3.98 3.65 -11.80
C MET A 10 -5.05 4.71 -12.07
N GLU A 11 -4.74 5.75 -12.85
CA GLU A 11 -5.63 6.89 -13.18
C GLU A 11 -6.22 7.56 -11.93
N ILE A 12 -5.44 7.62 -10.85
CA ILE A 12 -5.81 8.24 -9.57
C ILE A 12 -4.92 9.46 -9.39
N GLU A 13 -5.53 10.62 -9.20
CA GLU A 13 -4.83 11.85 -8.89
C GLU A 13 -5.06 12.25 -7.43
N PHE A 14 -3.97 12.52 -6.71
CA PHE A 14 -4.03 13.01 -5.33
C PHE A 14 -3.88 14.52 -5.32
N ARG A 15 -4.78 15.20 -4.62
CA ARG A 15 -4.75 16.65 -4.42
C ARG A 15 -4.90 16.99 -2.94
N LEU A 16 -4.16 17.98 -2.47
CA LEU A 16 -4.39 18.55 -1.15
C LEU A 16 -5.79 19.17 -1.09
N ALA A 17 -6.49 18.93 0.01
CA ALA A 17 -7.81 19.47 0.23
C ALA A 17 -7.78 21.01 0.23
N GLN A 18 -8.71 21.63 -0.48
CA GLN A 18 -8.88 23.09 -0.52
C GLN A 18 -9.96 23.58 0.41
N LYS A 19 -10.81 22.68 0.92
CA LYS A 19 -11.83 22.93 1.95
C LYS A 19 -11.65 21.95 3.10
N ASP A 20 -11.80 22.44 4.31
CA ASP A 20 -11.88 21.60 5.52
C ASP A 20 -13.29 20.99 5.68
N PRO A 21 -13.54 20.09 6.65
CA PRO A 21 -14.85 19.51 6.89
C PRO A 21 -15.97 20.52 7.23
N ASN A 22 -15.62 21.74 7.62
CA ASN A 22 -16.56 22.83 7.90
C ASN A 22 -16.79 23.74 6.68
N GLY A 23 -16.14 23.44 5.53
CA GLY A 23 -16.26 24.21 4.31
C GLY A 23 -15.33 25.43 4.21
N ASN A 24 -14.46 25.66 5.20
CA ASN A 24 -13.51 26.76 5.17
C ASN A 24 -12.32 26.44 4.25
N CYS A 25 -11.69 27.48 3.70
CA CYS A 25 -10.48 27.33 2.91
C CYS A 25 -9.34 26.72 3.74
N THR A 26 -8.60 25.78 3.16
CA THR A 26 -7.45 25.12 3.77
C THR A 26 -6.36 24.83 2.75
N GLN A 27 -5.15 24.60 3.24
CA GLN A 27 -4.04 24.05 2.42
C GLN A 27 -4.01 22.51 2.42
N GLY A 28 -5.00 21.86 3.09
CA GLY A 28 -5.05 20.41 3.20
C GLY A 28 -4.00 19.81 4.15
N ILE A 29 -3.26 20.64 4.87
CA ILE A 29 -2.24 20.24 5.82
C ILE A 29 -2.56 20.82 7.20
N THR A 30 -2.80 19.94 8.16
CA THR A 30 -2.98 20.32 9.56
C THR A 30 -1.69 20.04 10.34
N ARG A 31 -1.44 20.84 11.38
CA ARG A 31 -0.29 20.65 12.28
C ARG A 31 -0.79 20.68 13.72
N THR A 32 -0.60 19.57 14.43
CA THR A 32 -1.08 19.41 15.80
C THR A 32 0.09 18.97 16.69
N ASN A 33 0.27 19.68 17.81
CA ASN A 33 1.27 19.29 18.80
C ASN A 33 0.73 18.13 19.66
N ALA A 34 1.13 16.91 19.33
CA ALA A 34 0.69 15.70 20.02
C ALA A 34 1.87 14.70 20.16
N PRO A 35 2.88 15.03 20.98
CA PRO A 35 4.10 14.23 21.09
C PRO A 35 3.86 12.80 21.54
N SER A 36 2.88 12.54 22.41
CA SER A 36 2.50 11.20 22.85
C SER A 36 1.88 10.32 21.74
N ALA A 37 1.28 10.95 20.74
CA ALA A 37 0.72 10.25 19.59
C ALA A 37 1.71 10.15 18.41
N SER A 38 2.77 10.96 18.41
CA SER A 38 3.75 11.06 17.32
C SER A 38 5.05 10.27 17.58
N ASN A 39 5.32 9.85 18.81
CA ASN A 39 6.58 9.20 19.19
C ASN A 39 6.33 7.78 19.68
N SER A 40 6.29 6.82 18.78
CA SER A 40 6.09 5.38 19.05
C SER A 40 4.98 5.08 20.07
N PRO A 41 3.76 5.56 19.84
CA PRO A 41 2.69 5.33 20.79
C PRO A 41 2.40 3.84 20.94
N SER A 42 2.10 3.38 22.16
CA SER A 42 1.70 1.99 22.42
C SER A 42 0.43 1.59 21.66
N ASN A 43 -0.47 2.55 21.45
CA ASN A 43 -1.60 2.41 20.53
C ASN A 43 -1.23 2.99 19.16
N ARG A 44 -1.01 2.14 18.18
CA ARG A 44 -0.65 2.52 16.79
C ARG A 44 -1.68 3.46 16.14
N ASN A 45 -2.94 3.42 16.57
CA ASN A 45 -4.00 4.31 16.08
C ASN A 45 -4.10 5.65 16.85
N ALA A 46 -3.25 5.91 17.84
CA ALA A 46 -3.26 7.16 18.59
C ALA A 46 -3.18 8.43 17.71
N PRO A 47 -2.37 8.48 16.64
CA PRO A 47 -2.35 9.64 15.73
C PRO A 47 -3.72 9.92 15.11
N LYS A 48 -4.48 8.87 14.81
CA LYS A 48 -5.79 8.95 14.15
C LYS A 48 -6.87 9.58 15.04
N SER A 49 -6.71 9.51 16.36
CA SER A 49 -7.62 10.13 17.33
C SER A 49 -7.33 11.60 17.61
N VAL A 50 -6.16 12.11 17.21
CA VAL A 50 -5.77 13.51 17.40
C VAL A 50 -6.53 14.42 16.45
N ILE A 51 -6.60 14.05 15.19
CA ILE A 51 -7.36 14.74 14.16
C ILE A 51 -7.75 13.71 13.09
N ASN A 52 -8.99 13.76 12.65
CA ASN A 52 -9.52 12.88 11.62
C ASN A 52 -10.58 13.64 10.81
N TRP A 53 -10.44 13.66 9.50
CA TRP A 53 -11.46 14.17 8.61
C TRP A 53 -12.29 13.02 8.05
N ASP A 54 -13.52 13.27 7.66
CA ASP A 54 -14.45 12.28 7.16
C ASP A 54 -13.81 11.43 6.02
N PRO A 55 -13.61 10.11 6.22
CA PRO A 55 -12.91 9.26 5.26
C PRO A 55 -13.70 8.98 3.98
N TYR A 56 -14.99 9.30 3.93
CA TYR A 56 -15.76 9.26 2.68
C TYR A 56 -15.47 10.44 1.76
N SER A 57 -14.85 11.49 2.28
CA SER A 57 -14.53 12.73 1.55
C SER A 57 -13.04 12.98 1.44
N TYR A 58 -12.23 12.41 2.33
CA TYR A 58 -10.79 12.69 2.43
C TYR A 58 -9.98 11.42 2.70
N LEU A 59 -8.88 11.24 2.00
CA LEU A 59 -7.85 10.29 2.41
C LEU A 59 -7.01 10.93 3.52
N ASN A 60 -7.13 10.43 4.74
CA ASN A 60 -6.34 10.91 5.87
C ASN A 60 -4.93 10.29 5.85
N ILE A 61 -3.91 11.14 5.98
CA ILE A 61 -2.52 10.72 6.10
C ILE A 61 -1.92 11.38 7.34
N TRP A 62 -1.56 10.58 8.34
CA TRP A 62 -0.94 11.03 9.59
C TRP A 62 0.56 10.84 9.52
N VAL A 63 1.29 11.94 9.49
CA VAL A 63 2.75 11.95 9.48
C VAL A 63 3.25 12.05 10.93
N VAL A 64 4.03 11.05 11.35
CA VAL A 64 4.52 10.91 12.74
C VAL A 64 6.04 10.77 12.79
N ASN A 65 6.64 11.01 13.94
CA ASN A 65 8.09 10.85 14.13
C ASN A 65 8.53 9.38 14.11
N SER A 66 7.75 8.53 14.78
CA SER A 66 8.07 7.10 14.89
C SER A 66 6.81 6.28 15.11
N ILE A 67 6.87 5.01 14.73
CA ILE A 67 5.77 4.05 14.84
C ILE A 67 6.24 2.90 15.71
N SER A 68 5.44 2.54 16.73
CA SER A 68 5.73 1.37 17.55
C SER A 68 5.55 0.10 16.72
N SER A 69 6.60 -0.69 16.61
CA SER A 69 6.56 -2.03 16.05
C SER A 69 6.46 -3.03 17.18
N GLY A 70 5.31 -3.68 17.32
CA GLY A 70 5.06 -4.65 18.41
C GLY A 70 6.00 -5.87 18.42
N SER A 71 6.86 -6.04 17.41
CA SER A 71 7.74 -7.19 17.22
C SER A 71 9.21 -6.81 16.99
N GLY A 72 9.63 -5.59 17.36
CA GLY A 72 11.02 -5.16 17.24
C GLY A 72 11.48 -4.80 15.81
N GLY A 73 10.59 -4.83 14.82
CA GLY A 73 10.87 -4.41 13.45
C GLY A 73 10.79 -2.89 13.26
N ASN A 74 11.30 -2.39 12.15
CA ASN A 74 11.24 -0.98 11.76
C ASN A 74 10.01 -0.72 10.90
N THR A 75 8.86 -0.38 11.51
CA THR A 75 7.65 -0.03 10.77
C THR A 75 7.79 1.36 10.16
N LEU A 76 7.74 1.47 8.84
CA LEU A 76 7.86 2.71 8.08
C LEU A 76 6.52 3.42 7.94
N GLY A 77 5.46 2.66 7.75
CA GLY A 77 4.07 3.09 7.66
C GLY A 77 3.11 1.94 7.95
N PHE A 78 1.85 2.23 7.98
CA PHE A 78 0.77 1.24 7.92
C PHE A 78 -0.53 1.89 7.49
N ALA A 79 -1.40 1.12 6.86
CA ALA A 79 -2.70 1.57 6.40
C ALA A 79 -3.84 0.73 6.96
N GLN A 80 -5.04 1.29 6.92
CA GLN A 80 -6.28 0.57 7.18
C GLN A 80 -6.86 0.11 5.86
N PHE A 81 -7.10 -1.19 5.71
CA PHE A 81 -7.87 -1.73 4.59
C PHE A 81 -9.31 -1.22 4.60
N PRO A 82 -9.93 -1.08 3.42
CA PRO A 82 -11.35 -0.74 3.36
C PRO A 82 -12.19 -1.83 4.05
N SER A 83 -13.17 -1.41 4.82
CA SER A 83 -14.11 -2.31 5.54
C SER A 83 -15.52 -1.74 5.47
N THR A 84 -16.51 -2.60 5.45
CA THR A 84 -17.92 -2.20 5.45
C THR A 84 -18.60 -2.61 6.78
N PRO A 85 -19.17 -1.67 7.56
CA PRO A 85 -19.09 -0.22 7.40
C PRO A 85 -17.69 0.31 7.64
N GLN A 86 -17.32 1.37 6.93
CA GLN A 86 -16.02 1.99 7.08
C GLN A 86 -15.84 2.52 8.50
N SER A 87 -14.76 2.13 9.18
CA SER A 87 -14.41 2.71 10.46
C SER A 87 -13.84 4.11 10.23
N ALA A 88 -14.71 5.12 10.29
CA ALA A 88 -14.36 6.52 10.05
C ALA A 88 -13.20 7.01 10.91
N SER A 89 -12.98 6.44 12.09
CA SER A 89 -11.94 6.86 13.02
C SER A 89 -10.56 6.28 12.75
N THR A 90 -10.43 5.25 11.91
CA THR A 90 -9.15 4.55 11.69
C THR A 90 -8.73 4.44 10.24
N TYR A 91 -9.59 4.77 9.28
CA TYR A 91 -9.26 4.66 7.86
C TYR A 91 -8.27 5.73 7.39
N GLY A 92 -7.25 5.30 6.70
CA GLY A 92 -6.17 6.12 6.17
C GLY A 92 -4.80 5.55 6.49
N VAL A 93 -3.76 6.35 6.24
CA VAL A 93 -2.35 5.98 6.35
C VAL A 93 -1.70 6.66 7.55
N VAL A 94 -0.94 5.91 8.35
CA VAL A 94 0.05 6.46 9.28
C VAL A 94 1.44 6.19 8.72
N ILE A 95 2.27 7.21 8.59
CA ILE A 95 3.59 7.11 7.97
C ILE A 95 4.63 7.92 8.76
N ARG A 96 5.86 7.44 8.82
CA ARG A 96 6.97 8.19 9.42
C ARG A 96 7.35 9.39 8.56
N ALA A 97 7.76 10.47 9.22
CA ALA A 97 8.15 11.72 8.55
C ALA A 97 9.39 11.56 7.65
N ASP A 98 10.27 10.63 7.97
CA ASP A 98 11.46 10.29 7.16
C ASP A 98 11.16 9.37 5.96
N GLU A 99 9.89 9.03 5.74
CA GLU A 99 9.42 8.21 4.62
C GLU A 99 8.49 8.97 3.66
N VAL A 100 8.22 10.27 3.94
CA VAL A 100 7.32 11.09 3.12
C VAL A 100 8.12 11.92 2.13
N GLY A 101 8.17 11.47 0.88
CA GLY A 101 8.94 12.12 -0.18
C GLY A 101 10.41 11.74 -0.17
N MET A 102 11.27 12.64 -0.66
CA MET A 102 12.71 12.38 -0.90
C MET A 102 13.59 13.58 -0.49
N ILE A 103 13.07 14.49 0.31
CA ILE A 103 13.79 15.72 0.72
C ILE A 103 13.70 15.93 2.23
N GLY A 104 14.58 16.75 2.78
CA GLY A 104 14.61 17.07 4.20
C GLY A 104 14.90 15.84 5.05
N SER A 105 14.03 15.54 6.02
CA SER A 105 14.16 14.34 6.87
C SER A 105 14.03 13.03 6.10
N ALA A 106 13.37 13.05 4.92
CA ALA A 106 13.19 11.91 4.04
C ALA A 106 14.23 11.80 2.91
N SER A 107 15.37 12.48 3.02
CA SER A 107 16.39 12.50 1.95
C SER A 107 17.05 11.14 1.66
N SER A 108 16.91 10.18 2.56
CA SER A 108 17.37 8.79 2.38
C SER A 108 16.26 7.83 1.94
N ALA A 109 15.00 8.28 1.91
CA ALA A 109 13.89 7.49 1.44
C ALA A 109 13.78 7.51 -0.10
N ASP A 110 13.10 6.53 -0.66
CA ASP A 110 12.81 6.45 -2.09
C ASP A 110 11.42 7.02 -2.46
N GLY A 111 10.66 7.49 -1.48
CA GLY A 111 9.32 8.06 -1.63
C GLY A 111 8.21 7.04 -1.93
N ARG A 112 8.50 5.74 -1.90
CA ARG A 112 7.57 4.68 -2.32
C ARG A 112 6.74 4.10 -1.19
N THR A 113 7.18 4.26 0.05
CA THR A 113 6.46 3.81 1.25
C THR A 113 5.02 4.33 1.27
N LEU A 114 4.81 5.63 0.96
CA LEU A 114 3.46 6.20 0.92
C LEU A 114 2.59 5.56 -0.18
N THR A 115 3.16 5.29 -1.35
CA THR A 115 2.46 4.62 -2.45
C THR A 115 2.02 3.20 -2.05
N HIS A 116 2.89 2.46 -1.39
CA HIS A 116 2.61 1.14 -0.84
C HIS A 116 1.43 1.18 0.16
N GLU A 117 1.49 2.06 1.15
CA GLU A 117 0.46 2.18 2.18
C GLU A 117 -0.90 2.63 1.61
N VAL A 118 -0.88 3.54 0.64
CA VAL A 118 -2.11 3.93 -0.09
C VAL A 118 -2.68 2.75 -0.87
N GLY A 119 -1.85 1.88 -1.43
CA GLY A 119 -2.29 0.63 -2.05
C GLY A 119 -3.14 -0.23 -1.10
N HIS A 120 -2.73 -0.35 0.17
CA HIS A 120 -3.52 -1.03 1.20
C HIS A 120 -4.86 -0.34 1.50
N CYS A 121 -4.87 1.00 1.57
CA CYS A 121 -6.13 1.75 1.68
C CYS A 121 -7.09 1.43 0.53
N PHE A 122 -6.57 1.07 -0.64
CA PHE A 122 -7.33 0.72 -1.83
C PHE A 122 -7.48 -0.79 -2.04
N ASN A 123 -7.39 -1.57 -0.97
CA ASN A 123 -7.61 -3.02 -0.95
C ASN A 123 -6.56 -3.88 -1.66
N LEU A 124 -5.35 -3.38 -1.85
CA LEU A 124 -4.26 -4.20 -2.36
C LEU A 124 -3.54 -4.92 -1.21
N TYR A 125 -3.28 -6.21 -1.40
CA TYR A 125 -2.49 -7.03 -0.49
C TYR A 125 -1.02 -7.02 -0.89
N HIS A 126 -0.14 -7.44 0.02
CA HIS A 126 1.25 -7.72 -0.35
C HIS A 126 1.31 -8.83 -1.40
N THR A 127 2.24 -8.73 -2.32
CA THR A 127 2.45 -9.75 -3.37
C THR A 127 2.74 -11.15 -2.81
N PHE A 128 3.23 -11.21 -1.57
CA PHE A 128 3.54 -12.44 -0.82
C PHE A 128 2.48 -12.82 0.22
N GLN A 129 1.35 -12.12 0.34
CA GLN A 129 0.35 -12.30 1.41
C GLN A 129 -0.13 -13.75 1.55
N GLY A 130 -0.46 -14.41 0.45
CA GLY A 130 -0.92 -15.79 0.40
C GLY A 130 0.20 -16.80 0.08
N GLN A 131 1.44 -16.36 0.02
CA GLN A 131 2.61 -17.17 -0.32
C GLN A 131 2.42 -17.99 -1.63
N CYS A 132 3.20 -19.07 -1.80
CA CYS A 132 3.10 -20.00 -2.92
C CYS A 132 1.92 -20.96 -2.73
N GLY A 133 0.71 -20.55 -3.06
CA GLY A 133 -0.46 -21.42 -3.01
C GLY A 133 -0.61 -22.30 -4.27
N THR A 134 -1.80 -22.86 -4.47
CA THR A 134 -2.07 -23.76 -5.59
C THR A 134 -2.54 -23.04 -6.86
N THR A 135 -3.18 -21.91 -6.71
CA THR A 135 -3.67 -21.08 -7.83
C THR A 135 -3.59 -19.61 -7.46
N CYS A 136 -3.43 -18.74 -8.44
CA CYS A 136 -3.29 -17.30 -8.22
C CYS A 136 -4.46 -16.65 -7.47
N GLN A 137 -5.67 -17.22 -7.53
CA GLN A 137 -6.83 -16.70 -6.78
C GLN A 137 -6.72 -16.94 -5.26
N PHE A 138 -5.84 -17.86 -4.82
CA PHE A 138 -5.68 -18.28 -3.42
C PHE A 138 -4.22 -18.17 -2.94
N SER A 139 -3.36 -17.48 -3.69
CA SER A 139 -1.95 -17.26 -3.38
C SER A 139 -1.53 -15.84 -3.74
N GLY A 140 -0.33 -15.46 -3.33
CA GLY A 140 0.17 -14.10 -3.54
C GLY A 140 -0.80 -13.05 -2.99
N ASP A 141 -1.05 -12.00 -3.76
CA ASP A 141 -2.02 -10.95 -3.43
C ASP A 141 -3.45 -11.24 -3.92
N LEU A 142 -3.71 -12.45 -4.39
CA LEU A 142 -4.99 -12.92 -4.97
C LEU A 142 -5.32 -12.25 -6.31
N VAL A 143 -4.34 -11.67 -6.98
CA VAL A 143 -4.45 -11.05 -8.30
C VAL A 143 -3.60 -11.85 -9.28
N CYS A 144 -4.22 -12.37 -10.35
CA CYS A 144 -3.59 -13.40 -11.16
C CYS A 144 -2.56 -12.89 -12.18
N ASP A 145 -2.46 -11.59 -12.40
CA ASP A 145 -1.38 -10.98 -13.19
C ASP A 145 -0.20 -10.48 -12.31
N THR A 146 -0.23 -10.84 -11.02
CA THR A 146 0.89 -10.75 -10.08
C THR A 146 1.32 -12.17 -9.75
N PRO A 147 2.54 -12.60 -10.10
CA PRO A 147 3.01 -13.93 -9.74
C PRO A 147 3.00 -14.13 -8.24
N PRO A 148 2.47 -15.24 -7.72
CA PRO A 148 2.61 -15.55 -6.30
C PRO A 148 4.08 -15.62 -5.92
N GLN A 149 4.42 -15.03 -4.77
CA GLN A 149 5.80 -15.09 -4.26
C GLN A 149 5.84 -15.40 -2.77
N PHE A 150 6.95 -15.94 -2.33
CA PHE A 150 7.21 -16.12 -0.92
C PHE A 150 7.64 -14.78 -0.30
N ASP A 151 7.51 -14.63 1.03
CA ASP A 151 7.91 -13.42 1.72
C ASP A 151 9.39 -13.08 1.44
N ASP A 152 9.62 -11.97 0.76
CA ASP A 152 10.96 -11.48 0.43
C ASP A 152 11.43 -10.45 1.47
N LEU A 153 11.65 -10.91 2.70
CA LEU A 153 12.20 -10.08 3.76
C LEU A 153 13.65 -9.61 3.48
N ASN A 154 14.30 -10.12 2.45
CA ASN A 154 15.66 -9.73 2.08
C ASN A 154 15.73 -8.43 1.27
N ASN A 155 14.59 -7.82 0.95
CA ASN A 155 14.50 -6.49 0.34
C ASN A 155 15.47 -6.25 -0.83
N SER A 156 15.81 -7.29 -1.58
CA SER A 156 16.76 -7.15 -2.68
C SER A 156 16.04 -7.01 -4.01
N CYS A 157 16.55 -6.11 -4.86
CA CYS A 157 16.13 -5.99 -6.25
C CYS A 157 16.58 -7.17 -7.13
N ASN A 158 16.94 -8.28 -6.55
CA ASN A 158 17.34 -9.47 -7.29
C ASN A 158 16.09 -10.20 -7.81
N PHE A 159 16.12 -10.52 -9.08
CA PHE A 159 15.10 -11.35 -9.68
C PHE A 159 15.26 -12.79 -9.15
N SER A 160 14.48 -13.11 -8.12
CA SER A 160 14.29 -14.48 -7.65
C SER A 160 13.03 -15.06 -8.30
N ASN A 161 12.86 -16.34 -8.21
CA ASN A 161 11.62 -17.04 -8.48
C ASN A 161 11.37 -17.97 -7.30
N SER A 162 10.52 -17.55 -6.42
CA SER A 162 10.27 -18.25 -5.15
C SER A 162 9.09 -19.22 -5.24
N CYS A 163 8.21 -19.07 -6.23
CA CYS A 163 7.07 -19.95 -6.48
C CYS A 163 7.11 -20.47 -7.92
N SER A 164 6.61 -21.66 -8.15
CA SER A 164 6.64 -22.34 -9.46
C SER A 164 5.25 -22.64 -10.02
N ASN A 165 4.22 -21.97 -9.50
CA ASN A 165 2.81 -22.24 -9.86
C ASN A 165 2.13 -21.07 -10.56
N ASP A 166 2.88 -20.17 -11.16
CA ASP A 166 2.41 -18.93 -11.77
C ASP A 166 1.38 -19.14 -12.88
N ILE A 167 1.47 -20.24 -13.58
CA ILE A 167 0.51 -20.60 -14.66
C ILE A 167 -0.84 -21.09 -14.15
N ASN A 168 -0.99 -21.30 -12.85
CA ASN A 168 -2.17 -21.95 -12.30
C ASN A 168 -3.25 -20.93 -11.89
N GLY A 169 -4.47 -21.18 -12.34
CA GLY A 169 -5.64 -20.37 -11.98
C GLY A 169 -5.96 -19.32 -13.03
N GLY A 170 -6.76 -18.35 -12.60
CA GLY A 170 -7.29 -17.30 -13.45
C GLY A 170 -8.78 -17.47 -13.77
N THR A 171 -9.45 -16.35 -13.95
CA THR A 171 -10.85 -16.27 -14.37
C THR A 171 -11.03 -15.11 -15.36
N THR A 172 -12.20 -14.97 -15.95
CA THR A 172 -12.48 -13.84 -16.85
C THR A 172 -12.32 -12.47 -16.15
N SER A 173 -12.65 -12.38 -14.87
CA SER A 173 -12.54 -11.15 -14.08
C SER A 173 -11.18 -10.97 -13.38
N ASN A 174 -10.39 -12.04 -13.32
CA ASN A 174 -9.05 -12.05 -12.75
C ASN A 174 -8.15 -12.94 -13.63
N PRO A 175 -7.82 -12.48 -14.85
CA PRO A 175 -7.13 -13.30 -15.83
C PRO A 175 -5.68 -13.54 -15.43
N ASN A 176 -5.20 -14.76 -15.66
CA ASN A 176 -3.80 -15.12 -15.53
C ASN A 176 -3.12 -14.99 -16.91
N PRO A 177 -2.17 -14.05 -17.07
CA PRO A 177 -1.48 -13.88 -18.34
C PRO A 177 -0.29 -14.84 -18.55
N PHE A 178 0.12 -15.58 -17.50
CA PHE A 178 1.34 -16.38 -17.54
C PHE A 178 1.11 -17.74 -18.20
N THR A 179 1.98 -18.08 -19.14
CA THR A 179 2.00 -19.38 -19.84
C THR A 179 3.22 -20.22 -19.48
N SER A 180 4.11 -19.66 -18.69
CA SER A 180 5.30 -20.31 -18.12
C SER A 180 5.56 -19.72 -16.74
N ASP A 181 6.38 -20.41 -15.98
CA ASP A 181 6.92 -19.94 -14.72
C ASP A 181 7.76 -18.67 -14.94
N VAL A 182 7.58 -17.64 -14.09
CA VAL A 182 8.21 -16.32 -14.22
C VAL A 182 8.88 -15.91 -12.91
N PRO A 183 9.82 -14.96 -12.93
CA PRO A 183 10.41 -14.43 -11.70
C PRO A 183 9.37 -13.73 -10.82
N ASP A 184 9.68 -13.60 -9.51
CA ASP A 184 8.93 -12.76 -8.58
C ASP A 184 8.87 -11.31 -9.09
N GLN A 185 7.73 -10.66 -8.94
CA GLN A 185 7.54 -9.28 -9.40
C GLN A 185 8.07 -8.29 -8.36
N THR A 186 9.39 -8.20 -8.22
CA THR A 186 10.09 -7.36 -7.25
C THR A 186 9.84 -5.87 -7.48
N GLU A 187 9.48 -5.47 -8.70
CA GLU A 187 9.13 -4.09 -9.05
C GLU A 187 7.72 -3.67 -8.62
N ASN A 188 6.91 -4.58 -8.08
CA ASN A 188 5.55 -4.24 -7.64
C ASN A 188 5.58 -3.38 -6.39
N TYR A 189 4.79 -2.30 -6.38
CA TYR A 189 4.67 -1.42 -5.21
C TYR A 189 4.19 -2.15 -3.94
N MET A 190 3.48 -3.28 -4.08
CA MET A 190 2.97 -4.05 -2.95
C MET A 190 3.95 -5.12 -2.44
N GLY A 191 5.17 -5.17 -2.99
CA GLY A 191 6.30 -5.95 -2.46
C GLY A 191 7.15 -5.13 -1.48
N TYR A 192 8.17 -5.79 -0.92
CA TYR A 192 9.13 -5.16 0.01
C TYR A 192 10.53 -4.94 -0.60
N ALA A 193 10.68 -5.10 -1.90
CA ALA A 193 11.94 -4.82 -2.59
C ALA A 193 12.17 -3.30 -2.71
N ILE A 194 12.56 -2.67 -1.61
CA ILE A 194 12.79 -1.22 -1.50
C ILE A 194 13.81 -0.78 -2.57
N GLY A 195 13.48 0.31 -3.27
CA GLY A 195 14.29 0.88 -4.34
C GLY A 195 14.02 0.32 -5.74
N CYS A 196 13.28 -0.79 -5.87
CA CYS A 196 12.90 -1.37 -7.16
C CYS A 196 11.46 -1.10 -7.56
N GLN A 197 10.60 -0.82 -6.59
CA GLN A 197 9.17 -0.65 -6.80
C GLN A 197 8.89 0.44 -7.85
N ALA A 198 8.13 0.09 -8.88
CA ALA A 198 7.89 0.97 -10.02
C ALA A 198 6.56 0.70 -10.72
N LEU A 199 5.80 -0.33 -10.33
CA LEU A 199 4.58 -0.71 -11.04
C LEU A 199 3.46 -1.21 -10.14
N PHE A 200 2.25 -1.03 -10.62
CA PHE A 200 1.06 -1.82 -10.32
C PHE A 200 0.61 -2.56 -11.57
N THR A 201 -0.19 -3.62 -11.42
CA THR A 201 -0.71 -4.40 -12.53
C THR A 201 -2.14 -3.99 -12.92
N PRO A 202 -2.62 -4.35 -14.13
CA PRO A 202 -4.02 -4.17 -14.51
C PRO A 202 -5.01 -4.87 -13.58
N GLY A 203 -4.67 -6.06 -13.07
CA GLY A 203 -5.47 -6.77 -12.08
C GLY A 203 -5.55 -6.04 -10.74
N GLN A 204 -4.44 -5.48 -10.26
CA GLN A 204 -4.42 -4.63 -9.08
C GLN A 204 -5.26 -3.37 -9.29
N LYS A 205 -5.16 -2.71 -10.46
CA LYS A 205 -6.05 -1.60 -10.83
C LYS A 205 -7.52 -1.99 -10.77
N ALA A 206 -7.90 -3.11 -11.38
CA ALA A 206 -9.27 -3.60 -11.36
C ALA A 206 -9.78 -3.84 -9.93
N ARG A 207 -8.93 -4.39 -9.05
CA ARG A 207 -9.25 -4.60 -7.64
C ARG A 207 -9.46 -3.29 -6.87
N VAL A 208 -8.64 -2.27 -7.11
CA VAL A 208 -8.81 -0.92 -6.55
C VAL A 208 -10.15 -0.32 -6.97
N TYR A 209 -10.49 -0.38 -8.25
CA TYR A 209 -11.76 0.16 -8.75
C TYR A 209 -12.97 -0.62 -8.23
N ALA A 210 -12.85 -1.94 -8.05
CA ALA A 210 -13.90 -2.74 -7.40
C ALA A 210 -14.12 -2.31 -5.94
N ALA A 211 -13.05 -1.98 -5.21
CA ALA A 211 -13.15 -1.44 -3.86
C ALA A 211 -13.86 -0.09 -3.84
N PHE A 212 -13.53 0.85 -4.72
CA PHE A 212 -14.21 2.15 -4.81
C PHE A 212 -15.71 2.02 -5.12
N ASN A 213 -16.10 1.08 -5.97
CA ASN A 213 -17.51 0.88 -6.34
C ASN A 213 -18.33 0.18 -5.25
N SER A 214 -17.69 -0.32 -4.19
CA SER A 214 -18.36 -1.01 -3.08
C SER A 214 -18.63 -0.10 -1.87
N TYR A 215 -18.22 1.17 -1.93
CA TYR A 215 -18.38 2.22 -0.92
C TYR A 215 -19.13 3.42 -1.48
#